data_1dbd805558e576694549dc7f38f24c65
#
_entry.id   1dbd805558e576694549dc7f38f24c65
#
_cell.length_a   1.000
_cell.length_b   1.000
_cell.length_c   1.000
_cell.angle_alpha   90.00
_cell.angle_beta   90.00
_cell.angle_gamma   90.00
#
_symmetry.space_group_name_H-M   'P 1'
#
loop_
_entity.id
_entity.type
_entity.pdbx_description
1 polymer ?
#
loop_
_entity_poly.entity_id
_entity_poly.type
_entity_poly.pdbx_seq_one_letter_code
_entity_poly.pdbx_strand_id
1 'polypeptide(L)'
;MTKGAPPEPDWLGWVARLQAIAQAGLELTDGVYDRERYAALRALATEIAAAHLELPTPAERLRLEELLAGDGGYPTPKVDVRALVRRGGQVLLVRERADGRWSLPGGWADVGWAPSAMVEREVAEESGFVVRARRLLALWDRSRHNPGPYPHSVYKVAVACDLLGGAARPSIETLEVGWFPPAALPELSTGRITAAQIHRLVELDEHPEWPPDLD
;
A
#
# COMPACT_ATOMS: atom_id res chain seq x y z
N MET A 1 -15.21 26.77 -24.99
CA MET A 1 -14.16 26.33 -24.05
C MET A 1 -14.84 26.21 -22.69
N THR A 2 -15.30 25.03 -22.34
CA THR A 2 -15.82 24.70 -21.00
C THR A 2 -14.65 24.65 -20.04
N LYS A 3 -14.58 25.61 -19.10
CA LYS A 3 -13.66 25.52 -17.97
C LYS A 3 -14.01 24.22 -17.23
N GLY A 4 -13.08 23.25 -17.24
CA GLY A 4 -13.21 22.06 -16.40
C GLY A 4 -13.44 22.48 -14.95
N ALA A 5 -14.24 21.71 -14.21
CA ALA A 5 -14.40 21.91 -12.78
C ALA A 5 -13.02 21.93 -12.12
N PRO A 6 -12.79 22.80 -11.12
CA PRO A 6 -11.54 22.75 -10.36
C PRO A 6 -11.34 21.34 -9.79
N PRO A 7 -10.09 20.84 -9.70
CA PRO A 7 -9.85 19.55 -9.08
C PRO A 7 -10.44 19.52 -7.67
N GLU A 8 -11.04 18.39 -7.30
CA GLU A 8 -11.54 18.21 -5.93
C GLU A 8 -10.40 18.41 -4.93
N PRO A 9 -10.66 19.09 -3.80
CA PRO A 9 -9.65 19.29 -2.78
C PRO A 9 -9.11 17.94 -2.27
N ASP A 10 -7.80 17.85 -2.03
CA ASP A 10 -7.16 16.68 -1.41
C ASP A 10 -7.50 16.62 0.10
N TRP A 11 -8.79 16.50 0.42
CA TRP A 11 -9.27 16.48 1.80
C TRP A 11 -8.70 15.30 2.60
N LEU A 12 -8.45 14.15 1.92
CA LEU A 12 -7.88 12.99 2.59
C LEU A 12 -6.42 13.19 2.95
N GLY A 13 -5.63 13.79 2.05
CA GLY A 13 -4.26 14.19 2.36
C GLY A 13 -4.21 15.19 3.52
N TRP A 14 -5.19 16.10 3.60
CA TRP A 14 -5.28 17.01 4.75
C TRP A 14 -5.62 16.28 6.04
N VAL A 15 -6.58 15.35 6.03
CA VAL A 15 -6.93 14.52 7.18
C VAL A 15 -5.72 13.72 7.67
N ALA A 16 -5.01 13.05 6.76
CA ALA A 16 -3.83 12.27 7.10
C ALA A 16 -2.72 13.12 7.75
N ARG A 17 -2.49 14.35 7.22
CA ARG A 17 -1.52 15.30 7.80
C ARG A 17 -1.94 15.83 9.16
N LEU A 18 -3.21 16.19 9.33
CA LEU A 18 -3.75 16.65 10.62
C LEU A 18 -3.64 15.54 11.68
N GLN A 19 -3.98 14.31 11.30
CA GLN A 19 -3.85 13.14 12.18
C GLN A 19 -2.39 12.89 12.58
N ALA A 20 -1.45 12.95 11.64
CA ALA A 20 -0.02 12.76 11.92
C ALA A 20 0.52 13.83 12.88
N ILE A 21 0.13 15.10 12.69
CA ILE A 21 0.53 16.20 13.59
C ILE A 21 -0.04 15.97 15.00
N ALA A 22 -1.33 15.61 15.08
CA ALA A 22 -1.99 15.36 16.36
C ALA A 22 -1.35 14.17 17.10
N GLN A 23 -1.09 13.08 16.38
CA GLN A 23 -0.46 11.87 16.94
C GLN A 23 0.95 12.16 17.45
N ALA A 24 1.80 12.82 16.63
CA ALA A 24 3.14 13.19 17.04
C ALA A 24 3.13 14.11 18.28
N GLY A 25 2.22 15.08 18.31
CA GLY A 25 2.06 15.96 19.45
C GLY A 25 1.63 15.23 20.73
N LEU A 26 0.67 14.33 20.64
CA LEU A 26 0.19 13.52 21.77
C LEU A 26 1.27 12.59 22.34
N GLU A 27 2.14 12.09 21.47
CA GLU A 27 3.25 11.21 21.87
C GLU A 27 4.39 11.99 22.56
N LEU A 28 4.68 13.20 22.07
CA LEU A 28 5.86 13.94 22.50
C LEU A 28 5.61 14.95 23.62
N THR A 29 4.34 15.29 23.91
CA THR A 29 4.04 16.32 24.93
C THR A 29 3.64 15.74 26.28
N ASP A 30 4.19 16.32 27.36
CA ASP A 30 3.75 16.09 28.73
C ASP A 30 2.80 17.19 29.21
N GLY A 31 2.61 18.26 28.44
CA GLY A 31 1.78 19.40 28.78
C GLY A 31 0.28 19.10 28.68
N VAL A 32 -0.50 19.28 29.77
CA VAL A 32 -1.95 18.99 29.78
C VAL A 32 -2.70 19.79 28.70
N TYR A 33 -2.40 21.08 28.57
CA TYR A 33 -3.05 21.94 27.57
C TYR A 33 -2.69 21.58 26.13
N ASP A 34 -1.47 21.12 25.90
CA ASP A 34 -1.04 20.70 24.56
C ASP A 34 -1.69 19.37 24.18
N ARG A 35 -1.78 18.42 25.14
CA ARG A 35 -2.52 17.18 24.95
C ARG A 35 -3.99 17.43 24.58
N GLU A 36 -4.66 18.38 25.24
CA GLU A 36 -6.02 18.77 24.92
C GLU A 36 -6.13 19.34 23.50
N ARG A 37 -5.21 20.21 23.11
CA ARG A 37 -5.18 20.79 21.75
C ARG A 37 -4.94 19.71 20.67
N TYR A 38 -3.99 18.80 20.88
CA TYR A 38 -3.72 17.72 19.94
C TYR A 38 -4.87 16.72 19.88
N ALA A 39 -5.56 16.43 21.00
CA ALA A 39 -6.76 15.62 20.99
C ALA A 39 -7.91 16.29 20.21
N ALA A 40 -8.10 17.60 20.38
CA ALA A 40 -9.06 18.38 19.58
C ALA A 40 -8.72 18.39 18.08
N LEU A 41 -7.43 18.51 17.74
CA LEU A 41 -6.98 18.44 16.35
C LEU A 41 -7.28 17.07 15.72
N ARG A 42 -7.08 15.98 16.46
CA ARG A 42 -7.43 14.62 16.02
C ARG A 42 -8.94 14.45 15.83
N ALA A 43 -9.74 14.97 16.75
CA ALA A 43 -11.19 14.95 16.62
C ALA A 43 -11.65 15.70 15.36
N LEU A 44 -11.08 16.88 15.09
CA LEU A 44 -11.38 17.65 13.87
C LEU A 44 -11.02 16.87 12.59
N ALA A 45 -9.87 16.19 12.56
CA ALA A 45 -9.49 15.34 11.43
C ALA A 45 -10.53 14.22 11.20
N THR A 46 -11.01 13.58 12.28
CA THR A 46 -12.07 12.57 12.21
C THR A 46 -13.39 13.16 11.71
N GLU A 47 -13.77 14.35 12.16
CA GLU A 47 -14.99 15.04 11.70
C GLU A 47 -14.94 15.34 10.20
N ILE A 48 -13.80 15.85 9.71
CA ILE A 48 -13.61 16.14 8.29
C ILE A 48 -13.73 14.84 7.47
N ALA A 49 -13.06 13.77 7.90
CA ALA A 49 -13.11 12.48 7.22
C ALA A 49 -14.54 11.90 7.23
N ALA A 50 -15.23 11.94 8.36
CA ALA A 50 -16.58 11.42 8.49
C ALA A 50 -17.58 12.18 7.60
N ALA A 51 -17.42 13.50 7.46
CA ALA A 51 -18.26 14.32 6.59
C ALA A 51 -18.08 13.97 5.11
N HIS A 52 -16.84 13.73 4.66
CA HIS A 52 -16.55 13.42 3.26
C HIS A 52 -16.82 11.94 2.90
N LEU A 53 -16.72 11.03 3.88
CA LEU A 53 -17.06 9.61 3.70
C LEU A 53 -18.55 9.33 3.92
N GLU A 54 -19.36 10.39 4.18
CA GLU A 54 -20.79 10.25 4.43
C GLU A 54 -21.12 9.20 5.51
N LEU A 55 -20.38 9.20 6.62
CA LEU A 55 -20.58 8.27 7.74
C LEU A 55 -21.69 8.78 8.66
N PRO A 56 -22.93 8.25 8.56
CA PRO A 56 -24.08 8.83 9.26
C PRO A 56 -24.17 8.42 10.74
N THR A 57 -23.59 7.29 11.11
CA THR A 57 -23.76 6.74 12.46
C THR A 57 -22.61 7.02 13.41
N PRO A 58 -22.87 7.21 14.71
CA PRO A 58 -21.82 7.33 15.71
C PRO A 58 -20.86 6.14 15.76
N ALA A 59 -21.35 4.93 15.47
CA ALA A 59 -20.53 3.72 15.47
C ALA A 59 -19.51 3.72 14.32
N GLU A 60 -19.88 4.21 13.13
CA GLU A 60 -18.96 4.33 11.99
C GLU A 60 -17.89 5.39 12.26
N ARG A 61 -18.27 6.51 12.87
CA ARG A 61 -17.34 7.57 13.27
C ARG A 61 -16.34 7.07 14.32
N LEU A 62 -16.80 6.31 15.32
CA LEU A 62 -15.94 5.73 16.33
C LEU A 62 -14.93 4.75 15.73
N ARG A 63 -15.37 3.90 14.80
CA ARG A 63 -14.46 2.99 14.06
C ARG A 63 -13.42 3.76 13.23
N LEU A 64 -13.81 4.87 12.61
CA LEU A 64 -12.87 5.73 11.90
C LEU A 64 -11.85 6.36 12.86
N GLU A 65 -12.29 6.84 14.02
CA GLU A 65 -11.42 7.39 15.06
C GLU A 65 -10.42 6.33 15.56
N GLU A 66 -10.88 5.12 15.87
CA GLU A 66 -10.04 4.00 16.26
C GLU A 66 -9.02 3.63 15.16
N LEU A 67 -9.44 3.62 13.89
CA LEU A 67 -8.56 3.36 12.75
C LEU A 67 -7.47 4.44 12.61
N LEU A 68 -7.84 5.70 12.77
CA LEU A 68 -6.91 6.83 12.70
C LEU A 68 -5.98 6.93 13.92
N ALA A 69 -6.44 6.44 15.08
CA ALA A 69 -5.66 6.42 16.34
C ALA A 69 -4.78 5.18 16.50
N GLY A 70 -4.91 4.18 15.61
CA GLY A 70 -4.37 2.84 15.79
C GLY A 70 -2.86 2.67 15.77
N ASP A 71 -2.09 3.68 15.38
CA ASP A 71 -0.63 3.67 15.44
C ASP A 71 -0.15 4.44 16.69
N GLY A 72 0.33 3.74 17.73
CA GLY A 72 1.02 4.36 18.85
C GLY A 72 2.41 4.87 18.44
N GLY A 73 2.94 5.85 19.17
CA GLY A 73 4.26 6.41 18.91
C GLY A 73 4.27 7.49 17.80
N TYR A 74 5.47 7.80 17.31
CA TYR A 74 5.64 8.77 16.23
C TYR A 74 5.10 8.20 14.93
N PRO A 75 4.15 8.86 14.25
CA PRO A 75 3.53 8.32 13.04
C PRO A 75 4.54 8.27 11.89
N THR A 76 4.65 7.09 11.29
CA THR A 76 5.49 6.85 10.11
C THR A 76 4.65 6.22 9.00
N PRO A 77 5.06 6.32 7.73
CA PRO A 77 4.43 5.56 6.68
C PRO A 77 4.52 4.05 6.95
N LYS A 78 3.43 3.33 6.72
CA LYS A 78 3.45 1.87 6.66
C LYS A 78 4.23 1.42 5.43
N VAL A 79 4.83 0.25 5.49
CA VAL A 79 5.61 -0.31 4.39
C VAL A 79 4.87 -1.50 3.79
N ASP A 80 4.58 -1.44 2.48
CA ASP A 80 3.98 -2.49 1.68
C ASP A 80 5.04 -3.03 0.72
N VAL A 81 5.37 -4.33 0.78
CA VAL A 81 6.35 -4.97 -0.11
C VAL A 81 5.64 -5.71 -1.24
N ARG A 82 6.17 -5.63 -2.47
CA ARG A 82 5.62 -6.31 -3.65
C ARG A 82 6.74 -6.99 -4.46
N ALA A 83 6.52 -8.24 -4.84
CA ALA A 83 7.45 -9.01 -5.64
C ALA A 83 7.11 -8.94 -7.13
N LEU A 84 8.06 -8.52 -7.97
CA LEU A 84 8.02 -8.82 -9.39
C LEU A 84 8.76 -10.14 -9.64
N VAL A 85 8.02 -11.20 -9.94
CA VAL A 85 8.57 -12.51 -10.33
C VAL A 85 8.23 -12.75 -11.79
N ARG A 86 9.22 -13.05 -12.63
CA ARG A 86 9.02 -13.25 -14.07
C ARG A 86 9.44 -14.64 -14.50
N ARG A 87 8.71 -15.20 -15.47
CA ARG A 87 9.02 -16.48 -16.12
C ARG A 87 8.51 -16.47 -17.56
N GLY A 88 9.39 -16.66 -18.54
CA GLY A 88 8.99 -16.76 -19.96
C GLY A 88 8.21 -15.55 -20.49
N GLY A 89 8.59 -14.33 -20.06
CA GLY A 89 7.91 -13.09 -20.45
C GLY A 89 6.60 -12.81 -19.70
N GLN A 90 6.21 -13.68 -18.76
CA GLN A 90 5.01 -13.53 -17.93
C GLN A 90 5.37 -13.05 -16.52
N VAL A 91 4.41 -12.42 -15.84
CA VAL A 91 4.49 -11.96 -14.46
C VAL A 91 3.61 -12.84 -13.58
N LEU A 92 4.12 -13.22 -12.42
CA LEU A 92 3.38 -13.93 -11.38
C LEU A 92 2.37 -12.98 -10.72
N LEU A 93 1.11 -13.39 -10.70
CA LEU A 93 0.06 -12.71 -9.96
C LEU A 93 -0.67 -13.70 -9.05
N VAL A 94 -1.21 -13.17 -7.97
CA VAL A 94 -2.13 -13.88 -7.07
C VAL A 94 -3.50 -13.21 -7.09
N ARG A 95 -4.56 -14.02 -6.98
CA ARG A 95 -5.92 -13.51 -6.91
C ARG A 95 -6.31 -13.34 -5.45
N GLU A 96 -6.48 -12.11 -5.03
CA GLU A 96 -6.80 -11.72 -3.66
C GLU A 96 -8.17 -12.24 -3.23
N ARG A 97 -8.27 -12.81 -2.05
CA ARG A 97 -9.56 -13.23 -1.48
C ARG A 97 -10.44 -12.04 -1.10
N ALA A 98 -9.82 -10.92 -0.71
CA ALA A 98 -10.53 -9.75 -0.21
C ALA A 98 -11.45 -9.09 -1.23
N ASP A 99 -11.05 -9.07 -2.52
CA ASP A 99 -11.80 -8.39 -3.58
C ASP A 99 -11.96 -9.22 -4.87
N GLY A 100 -11.39 -10.44 -4.88
CA GLY A 100 -11.44 -11.34 -6.03
C GLY A 100 -10.61 -10.91 -7.24
N ARG A 101 -9.75 -9.89 -7.09
CA ARG A 101 -8.93 -9.31 -8.15
C ARG A 101 -7.46 -9.70 -8.01
N TRP A 102 -6.68 -9.45 -9.06
CA TRP A 102 -5.30 -9.87 -9.14
C TRP A 102 -4.32 -8.81 -8.68
N SER A 103 -3.24 -9.24 -8.02
CA SER A 103 -2.16 -8.38 -7.54
C SER A 103 -0.80 -9.06 -7.70
N LEU A 104 0.28 -8.28 -7.62
CA LEU A 104 1.60 -8.85 -7.35
C LEU A 104 1.61 -9.46 -5.95
N PRO A 105 2.26 -10.63 -5.73
CA PRO A 105 2.46 -11.17 -4.40
C PRO A 105 3.14 -10.17 -3.48
N GLY A 106 2.69 -10.10 -2.21
CA GLY A 106 3.24 -9.20 -1.23
C GLY A 106 2.17 -8.54 -0.35
N GLY A 107 2.61 -7.98 0.76
CA GLY A 107 1.75 -7.41 1.79
C GLY A 107 2.48 -6.40 2.68
N TRP A 108 1.98 -6.24 3.88
CA TRP A 108 2.61 -5.39 4.88
C TRP A 108 3.94 -5.98 5.34
N ALA A 109 4.95 -5.14 5.45
CA ALA A 109 6.23 -5.55 6.01
C ALA A 109 6.11 -5.74 7.53
N ASP A 110 6.26 -6.97 8.00
CA ASP A 110 6.24 -7.31 9.42
C ASP A 110 7.48 -6.79 10.15
N VAL A 111 7.28 -6.36 11.38
CA VAL A 111 8.37 -5.91 12.27
C VAL A 111 9.36 -7.06 12.49
N GLY A 112 10.65 -6.75 12.40
CA GLY A 112 11.74 -7.71 12.61
C GLY A 112 12.20 -8.43 11.34
N TRP A 113 11.55 -8.20 10.19
CA TRP A 113 11.98 -8.79 8.92
C TRP A 113 12.71 -7.77 8.03
N ALA A 114 13.81 -8.21 7.43
CA ALA A 114 14.44 -7.43 6.36
C ALA A 114 13.53 -7.43 5.11
N PRO A 115 13.47 -6.33 4.34
CA PRO A 115 12.59 -6.24 3.17
C PRO A 115 12.76 -7.37 2.14
N SER A 116 13.99 -7.84 1.93
CA SER A 116 14.26 -8.98 1.04
C SER A 116 13.65 -10.29 1.55
N ALA A 117 13.85 -10.57 2.84
CA ALA A 117 13.30 -11.78 3.47
C ALA A 117 11.77 -11.73 3.55
N MET A 118 11.21 -10.53 3.79
CA MET A 118 9.77 -10.35 3.83
C MET A 118 9.12 -10.64 2.47
N VAL A 119 9.66 -10.08 1.39
CA VAL A 119 9.10 -10.30 0.05
C VAL A 119 9.23 -11.76 -0.41
N GLU A 120 10.33 -12.44 -0.06
CA GLU A 120 10.52 -13.87 -0.35
C GLU A 120 9.48 -14.74 0.39
N ARG A 121 9.21 -14.40 1.65
CA ARG A 121 8.21 -15.07 2.48
C ARG A 121 6.79 -14.86 1.91
N GLU A 122 6.43 -13.64 1.57
CA GLU A 122 5.12 -13.31 0.97
C GLU A 122 4.87 -14.12 -0.31
N VAL A 123 5.86 -14.18 -1.21
CA VAL A 123 5.73 -15.00 -2.43
C VAL A 123 5.50 -16.47 -2.07
N ALA A 124 6.24 -17.01 -1.11
CA ALA A 124 6.09 -18.42 -0.72
C ALA A 124 4.72 -18.69 -0.06
N GLU A 125 4.25 -17.82 0.80
CA GLU A 125 2.97 -17.96 1.51
C GLU A 125 1.78 -17.79 0.57
N GLU A 126 1.78 -16.78 -0.30
CA GLU A 126 0.66 -16.43 -1.14
C GLU A 126 0.57 -17.23 -2.44
N SER A 127 1.70 -17.70 -2.97
CA SER A 127 1.76 -18.35 -4.28
C SER A 127 2.28 -19.78 -4.28
N GLY A 128 2.99 -20.22 -3.23
CA GLY A 128 3.68 -21.50 -3.16
C GLY A 128 4.99 -21.57 -3.95
N PHE A 129 5.40 -20.50 -4.61
CA PHE A 129 6.68 -20.42 -5.30
C PHE A 129 7.80 -20.00 -4.33
N VAL A 130 9.03 -20.46 -4.61
CA VAL A 130 10.23 -20.08 -3.87
C VAL A 130 11.04 -19.14 -4.73
N VAL A 131 11.37 -17.99 -4.19
CA VAL A 131 12.11 -16.94 -4.90
C VAL A 131 13.29 -16.44 -4.09
N ARG A 132 14.17 -15.69 -4.75
CA ARG A 132 15.22 -14.88 -4.12
C ARG A 132 15.09 -13.43 -4.55
N ALA A 133 15.01 -12.53 -3.59
CA ALA A 133 15.04 -11.10 -3.81
C ALA A 133 16.39 -10.70 -4.43
N ARG A 134 16.33 -9.96 -5.56
CA ARG A 134 17.51 -9.63 -6.34
C ARG A 134 17.88 -8.16 -6.26
N ARG A 135 16.91 -7.28 -6.51
CA ARG A 135 17.13 -5.83 -6.47
C ARG A 135 15.85 -5.05 -6.19
N LEU A 136 16.00 -3.88 -5.59
CA LEU A 136 14.95 -2.89 -5.51
C LEU A 136 14.62 -2.38 -6.93
N LEU A 137 13.34 -2.35 -7.28
CA LEU A 137 12.84 -1.74 -8.51
C LEU A 137 12.25 -0.37 -8.27
N ALA A 138 11.51 -0.21 -7.17
CA ALA A 138 10.88 1.05 -6.87
C ALA A 138 10.62 1.22 -5.37
N LEU A 139 10.65 2.48 -4.95
CA LEU A 139 10.13 2.95 -3.66
C LEU A 139 9.14 4.08 -3.97
N TRP A 140 7.84 3.80 -3.88
CA TRP A 140 6.77 4.70 -4.28
C TRP A 140 5.89 5.11 -3.11
N ASP A 141 5.49 6.36 -3.08
CA ASP A 141 4.35 6.81 -2.27
C ASP A 141 3.04 6.31 -2.91
N ARG A 142 2.30 5.50 -2.18
CA ARG A 142 1.03 4.94 -2.64
C ARG A 142 0.07 6.03 -3.16
N SER A 143 0.01 7.18 -2.53
CA SER A 143 -0.91 8.26 -2.88
C SER A 143 -0.70 8.83 -4.28
N ARG A 144 0.53 8.69 -4.83
CA ARG A 144 0.89 9.16 -6.17
C ARG A 144 0.56 8.16 -7.27
N HIS A 145 0.47 6.88 -6.94
CA HIS A 145 0.41 5.82 -7.94
C HIS A 145 -0.88 5.00 -7.91
N ASN A 146 -1.56 4.93 -6.78
CA ASN A 146 -2.77 4.13 -6.64
C ASN A 146 -3.99 5.03 -6.44
N PRO A 147 -5.07 4.79 -7.19
CA PRO A 147 -6.28 5.60 -7.06
C PRO A 147 -7.00 5.34 -5.74
N GLY A 148 -7.75 6.35 -5.34
CA GLY A 148 -8.68 6.28 -4.22
C GLY A 148 -8.09 6.62 -2.87
N PRO A 149 -8.98 6.99 -1.95
CA PRO A 149 -8.62 7.38 -0.61
C PRO A 149 -8.04 6.20 0.17
N TYR A 150 -7.04 6.47 0.99
CA TYR A 150 -6.47 5.51 1.91
C TYR A 150 -6.08 6.21 3.23
N PRO A 151 -6.45 5.67 4.40
CA PRO A 151 -6.32 6.39 5.65
C PRO A 151 -4.89 6.52 6.17
N HIS A 152 -3.96 5.75 5.60
CA HIS A 152 -2.56 5.75 6.03
C HIS A 152 -1.63 6.22 4.92
N SER A 153 -0.52 6.87 5.30
CA SER A 153 0.63 7.02 4.40
C SER A 153 1.30 5.65 4.22
N VAL A 154 1.64 5.29 2.98
CA VAL A 154 2.20 3.97 2.66
C VAL A 154 3.32 4.12 1.65
N TYR A 155 4.49 3.57 1.97
CA TYR A 155 5.54 3.37 1.00
C TYR A 155 5.48 1.96 0.42
N LYS A 156 5.44 1.87 -0.91
CA LYS A 156 5.48 0.62 -1.65
C LYS A 156 6.91 0.31 -2.06
N VAL A 157 7.41 -0.82 -1.60
CA VAL A 157 8.74 -1.34 -1.92
C VAL A 157 8.57 -2.46 -2.94
N ALA A 158 8.87 -2.20 -4.20
CA ALA A 158 8.81 -3.21 -5.26
C ALA A 158 10.18 -3.83 -5.49
N VAL A 159 10.25 -5.17 -5.46
CA VAL A 159 11.49 -5.94 -5.54
C VAL A 159 11.42 -6.94 -6.68
N ALA A 160 12.44 -6.96 -7.53
CA ALA A 160 12.64 -8.03 -8.51
C ALA A 160 13.11 -9.29 -7.79
N CYS A 161 12.47 -10.42 -8.10
CA CYS A 161 12.80 -11.71 -7.51
C CYS A 161 13.07 -12.76 -8.59
N ASP A 162 14.12 -13.55 -8.37
CA ASP A 162 14.44 -14.71 -9.21
C ASP A 162 13.65 -15.92 -8.75
N LEU A 163 12.98 -16.60 -9.67
CA LEU A 163 12.26 -17.84 -9.39
C LEU A 163 13.26 -18.99 -9.18
N LEU A 164 13.25 -19.61 -8.00
CA LEU A 164 14.09 -20.74 -7.66
C LEU A 164 13.38 -22.10 -7.81
N GLY A 165 12.06 -22.12 -7.60
CA GLY A 165 11.27 -23.35 -7.65
C GLY A 165 9.89 -23.21 -7.06
N GLY A 166 9.31 -24.31 -6.60
CA GLY A 166 7.97 -24.34 -6.07
C GLY A 166 6.89 -24.62 -7.15
N ALA A 167 5.65 -24.60 -6.73
CA ALA A 167 4.49 -24.78 -7.60
C ALA A 167 3.34 -23.91 -7.13
N ALA A 168 2.49 -23.50 -8.06
CA ALA A 168 1.31 -22.69 -7.77
C ALA A 168 0.43 -23.36 -6.70
N ARG A 169 0.25 -22.67 -5.58
CA ARG A 169 -0.58 -23.10 -4.47
C ARG A 169 -1.22 -21.88 -3.81
N PRO A 170 -2.53 -21.72 -3.93
CA PRO A 170 -3.26 -20.68 -3.20
C PRO A 170 -3.11 -20.82 -1.69
N SER A 171 -3.34 -19.73 -0.98
CA SER A 171 -3.25 -19.65 0.49
C SER A 171 -4.60 -19.33 1.13
N ILE A 172 -4.59 -19.03 2.43
CA ILE A 172 -5.77 -18.51 3.12
C ILE A 172 -6.15 -17.10 2.64
N GLU A 173 -5.20 -16.35 2.08
CA GLU A 173 -5.37 -14.97 1.61
C GLU A 173 -5.62 -14.89 0.10
N THR A 174 -5.21 -15.92 -0.66
CA THR A 174 -5.30 -15.95 -2.11
C THR A 174 -6.24 -17.05 -2.61
N LEU A 175 -6.95 -16.79 -3.72
CA LEU A 175 -7.89 -17.71 -4.35
C LEU A 175 -7.22 -18.52 -5.47
N GLU A 176 -6.35 -17.87 -6.23
CA GLU A 176 -5.70 -18.41 -7.42
C GLU A 176 -4.29 -17.83 -7.57
N VAL A 177 -3.45 -18.55 -8.29
CA VAL A 177 -2.08 -18.14 -8.65
C VAL A 177 -1.92 -18.33 -10.15
N GLY A 178 -1.41 -17.32 -10.84
CA GLY A 178 -1.31 -17.38 -12.31
C GLY A 178 -0.14 -16.59 -12.86
N TRP A 179 0.21 -16.92 -14.11
CA TRP A 179 1.23 -16.25 -14.90
C TRP A 179 0.57 -15.52 -16.06
N PHE A 180 0.81 -14.23 -16.18
CA PHE A 180 0.15 -13.39 -17.17
C PHE A 180 1.18 -12.55 -17.95
N PRO A 181 1.01 -12.44 -19.28
CA PRO A 181 1.82 -11.53 -20.05
C PRO A 181 1.48 -10.07 -19.67
N PRO A 182 2.45 -9.16 -19.53
CA PRO A 182 2.16 -7.77 -19.20
C PRO A 182 1.18 -7.09 -20.15
N ALA A 183 1.15 -7.52 -21.43
CA ALA A 183 0.21 -6.99 -22.41
C ALA A 183 -1.26 -7.48 -22.25
N ALA A 184 -1.50 -8.49 -21.41
CA ALA A 184 -2.82 -9.08 -21.19
C ALA A 184 -3.02 -9.42 -19.70
N LEU A 185 -2.96 -8.38 -18.86
CA LEU A 185 -3.19 -8.49 -17.43
C LEU A 185 -4.68 -8.71 -17.14
N PRO A 186 -5.02 -9.54 -16.15
CA PRO A 186 -6.39 -9.71 -15.69
C PRO A 186 -6.90 -8.47 -14.94
N GLU A 187 -8.14 -8.51 -14.44
CA GLU A 187 -8.67 -7.43 -13.60
C GLU A 187 -7.85 -7.29 -12.31
N LEU A 188 -7.21 -6.13 -12.15
CA LEU A 188 -6.29 -5.88 -11.05
C LEU A 188 -6.96 -5.27 -9.82
N SER A 189 -6.45 -5.60 -8.65
CA SER A 189 -6.70 -4.91 -7.38
C SER A 189 -5.98 -3.56 -7.39
N THR A 190 -6.59 -2.55 -8.00
CA THR A 190 -5.95 -1.25 -8.26
C THR A 190 -5.55 -0.49 -7.00
N GLY A 191 -6.18 -0.76 -5.86
CA GLY A 191 -5.72 -0.26 -4.56
C GLY A 191 -4.37 -0.83 -4.12
N ARG A 192 -4.00 -2.03 -4.65
CA ARG A 192 -2.71 -2.70 -4.38
C ARG A 192 -1.69 -2.44 -5.48
N ILE A 193 -2.08 -2.70 -6.73
CA ILE A 193 -1.20 -2.52 -7.89
C ILE A 193 -2.00 -2.12 -9.12
N THR A 194 -1.46 -1.25 -9.96
CA THR A 194 -2.05 -0.85 -11.24
C THR A 194 -1.30 -1.47 -12.42
N ALA A 195 -1.92 -1.51 -13.59
CA ALA A 195 -1.26 -1.98 -14.81
C ALA A 195 -0.03 -1.12 -15.16
N ALA A 196 -0.14 0.21 -15.00
CA ALA A 196 0.97 1.13 -15.24
C ALA A 196 2.18 0.81 -14.33
N GLN A 197 1.93 0.50 -13.06
CA GLN A 197 2.99 0.09 -12.14
C GLN A 197 3.64 -1.23 -12.58
N ILE A 198 2.85 -2.25 -12.94
CA ILE A 198 3.39 -3.53 -13.41
C ILE A 198 4.25 -3.33 -14.66
N HIS A 199 3.78 -2.55 -15.64
CA HIS A 199 4.55 -2.26 -16.85
C HIS A 199 5.86 -1.56 -16.51
N ARG A 200 5.82 -0.55 -15.63
CA ARG A 200 7.04 0.15 -15.21
C ARG A 200 8.02 -0.75 -14.46
N LEU A 201 7.55 -1.63 -13.60
CA LEU A 201 8.41 -2.61 -12.91
C LEU A 201 9.05 -3.60 -13.89
N VAL A 202 8.29 -4.06 -14.90
CA VAL A 202 8.84 -4.93 -15.97
C VAL A 202 9.92 -4.20 -16.76
N GLU A 203 9.69 -2.94 -17.15
CA GLU A 203 10.67 -2.11 -17.85
C GLU A 203 11.95 -1.95 -17.01
N LEU A 204 11.82 -1.60 -15.73
CA LEU A 204 12.97 -1.49 -14.83
C LEU A 204 13.74 -2.82 -14.66
N ASP A 205 13.04 -3.94 -14.69
CA ASP A 205 13.66 -5.26 -14.60
C ASP A 205 14.40 -5.65 -15.88
N GLU A 206 13.93 -5.20 -17.04
CA GLU A 206 14.57 -5.37 -18.35
C GLU A 206 15.78 -4.45 -18.54
N HIS A 207 15.86 -3.37 -17.79
CA HIS A 207 16.92 -2.38 -17.80
C HIS A 207 17.68 -2.33 -16.46
N PRO A 208 18.49 -3.35 -16.13
CA PRO A 208 19.18 -3.41 -14.86
C PRO A 208 20.18 -2.28 -14.60
N GLU A 209 20.60 -1.58 -15.64
CA GLU A 209 21.46 -0.39 -15.61
C GLU A 209 20.72 0.88 -15.14
N TRP A 210 19.39 0.87 -15.14
CA TRP A 210 18.61 2.01 -14.65
C TRP A 210 18.53 2.00 -13.11
N PRO A 211 18.53 3.19 -12.49
CA PRO A 211 18.30 3.27 -11.06
C PRO A 211 16.86 2.82 -10.72
N PRO A 212 16.62 2.38 -9.49
CA PRO A 212 15.25 2.19 -9.01
C PRO A 212 14.44 3.48 -9.10
N ASP A 213 13.14 3.36 -9.33
CA ASP A 213 12.25 4.52 -9.26
C ASP A 213 12.12 4.98 -7.80
N LEU A 214 12.18 6.29 -7.60
CA LEU A 214 11.99 6.96 -6.32
C LEU A 214 11.10 8.19 -6.53
N ASP A 215 10.05 8.35 -5.74
CA ASP A 215 9.19 9.54 -5.74
C ASP A 215 9.89 10.76 -5.10
#